data_54461737e01ff05af6d35c6f44b4354a
#
_entry.id   54461737e01ff05af6d35c6f44b4354a
#
_cell.length_a   1.000
_cell.length_b   1.000
_cell.length_c   1.000
_cell.angle_alpha   90.00
_cell.angle_beta   90.00
_cell.angle_gamma   90.00
#
_symmetry.space_group_name_H-M   'P 1'
#
loop_
_entity.id
_entity.type
_entity.pdbx_description
1 polymer ?
#
loop_
_entity_poly.entity_id
_entity_poly.type
_entity_poly.pdbx_seq_one_letter_code
_entity_poly.pdbx_strand_id
1 'polypeptide(L)'
;MKRLLLIGIGAGDPGHLTLQGAKAIAAADVFLLVDKGEAKDDLTRLRRDLIAAHGREPYRIVEARDPERDRAAPAYTAAVEDWRSRRAQIYESFIADDLADGQTGALLVWGDPGLYDSTLAALDEIDAEFEYEVVPGISSVSALTARHRVALTRVGRPVHITTGRRLAAEGTTADDVVVMLDAACSFTGAGDDFHIYWGAYLGTPDEILIEGPVTEVAGRIRAARAEARARKGWIMDTYLLRRAPAGDRRGTQNG
;
A
#
# COMPACT_ATOMS: atom_id res chain seq x y z
N MET A 1 28.01 12.97 -7.03
CA MET A 1 27.31 11.72 -6.66
C MET A 1 25.81 11.94 -6.81
N LYS A 2 25.06 11.01 -7.38
CA LYS A 2 23.61 11.06 -7.59
C LYS A 2 22.90 10.64 -6.30
N ARG A 3 21.77 11.26 -5.96
CA ARG A 3 20.98 10.94 -4.78
C ARG A 3 19.54 10.62 -5.17
N LEU A 4 18.93 9.63 -4.50
CA LEU A 4 17.55 9.22 -4.72
C LEU A 4 16.75 9.30 -3.42
N LEU A 5 15.55 9.90 -3.46
CA LEU A 5 14.63 9.95 -2.33
C LEU A 5 13.44 9.02 -2.59
N LEU A 6 13.22 8.05 -1.70
CA LEU A 6 12.00 7.26 -1.67
C LEU A 6 11.05 7.91 -0.68
N ILE A 7 9.98 8.52 -1.17
CA ILE A 7 9.09 9.34 -0.36
C ILE A 7 7.74 8.64 -0.20
N GLY A 8 7.42 8.19 1.01
CA GLY A 8 6.09 7.69 1.35
C GLY A 8 5.07 8.83 1.35
N ILE A 9 4.05 8.72 0.49
CA ILE A 9 3.06 9.78 0.29
C ILE A 9 1.73 9.53 1.00
N GLY A 10 1.63 8.48 1.81
CA GLY A 10 0.39 8.16 2.50
C GLY A 10 -0.58 7.30 1.70
N ALA A 11 -1.69 6.96 2.33
CA ALA A 11 -2.63 5.96 1.82
C ALA A 11 -3.64 6.50 0.80
N GLY A 12 -3.63 7.81 0.48
CA GLY A 12 -4.53 8.37 -0.53
C GLY A 12 -5.02 9.80 -0.27
N ASP A 13 -5.07 10.23 0.98
CA ASP A 13 -5.36 11.60 1.35
C ASP A 13 -4.07 12.44 1.21
N PRO A 14 -4.08 13.59 0.48
CA PRO A 14 -2.93 14.49 0.44
C PRO A 14 -2.45 14.94 1.84
N GLY A 15 -3.36 15.03 2.81
CA GLY A 15 -3.05 15.32 4.21
C GLY A 15 -2.27 14.21 4.93
N HIS A 16 -2.13 13.03 4.34
CA HIS A 16 -1.24 11.98 4.83
C HIS A 16 0.25 12.22 4.50
N LEU A 17 0.56 13.21 3.66
CA LEU A 17 1.95 13.57 3.41
C LEU A 17 2.58 14.13 4.69
N THR A 18 3.70 13.54 5.09
CA THR A 18 4.42 14.03 6.26
C THR A 18 5.13 15.35 5.94
N LEU A 19 5.42 16.17 6.97
CA LEU A 19 6.26 17.37 6.79
C LEU A 19 7.65 17.01 6.24
N GLN A 20 8.19 15.85 6.59
CA GLN A 20 9.44 15.35 6.03
C GLN A 20 9.26 15.03 4.54
N GLY A 21 8.17 14.37 4.16
CA GLY A 21 7.83 14.09 2.77
C GLY A 21 7.70 15.36 1.94
N ALA A 22 7.00 16.38 2.44
CA ALA A 22 6.88 17.67 1.74
C ALA A 22 8.25 18.35 1.54
N LYS A 23 9.13 18.34 2.57
CA LYS A 23 10.49 18.87 2.45
C LYS A 23 11.34 18.06 1.46
N ALA A 24 11.18 16.75 1.43
CA ALA A 24 11.88 15.86 0.50
C ALA A 24 11.43 16.12 -0.96
N ILE A 25 10.13 16.31 -1.19
CA ILE A 25 9.61 16.72 -2.51
C ILE A 25 10.21 18.07 -2.91
N ALA A 26 10.27 19.06 -2.01
CA ALA A 26 10.86 20.36 -2.30
C ALA A 26 12.37 20.33 -2.58
N ALA A 27 13.07 19.29 -2.17
CA ALA A 27 14.51 19.10 -2.37
C ALA A 27 14.88 18.31 -3.63
N ALA A 28 13.89 17.75 -4.33
CA ALA A 28 14.12 16.94 -5.52
C ALA A 28 14.20 17.78 -6.79
N ASP A 29 15.16 17.46 -7.66
CA ASP A 29 15.35 18.09 -8.97
C ASP A 29 14.59 17.36 -10.08
N VAL A 30 14.46 16.01 -9.94
CA VAL A 30 13.85 15.15 -10.96
C VAL A 30 12.96 14.11 -10.30
N PHE A 31 11.73 14.00 -10.78
CA PHE A 31 10.76 13.00 -10.31
C PHE A 31 10.57 11.90 -11.34
N LEU A 32 10.61 10.64 -10.91
CA LEU A 32 10.18 9.51 -11.74
C LEU A 32 8.74 9.12 -11.40
N LEU A 33 7.85 9.23 -12.36
CA LEU A 33 6.48 8.74 -12.29
C LEU A 33 6.36 7.43 -13.09
N VAL A 34 6.10 6.34 -12.37
CA VAL A 34 5.85 5.04 -13.01
C VAL A 34 4.33 4.90 -13.19
N ASP A 35 3.90 5.04 -14.45
CA ASP A 35 2.50 4.94 -14.85
C ASP A 35 2.03 3.48 -14.82
N LYS A 36 0.91 3.24 -14.14
CA LYS A 36 0.27 1.92 -13.98
C LYS A 36 -0.91 1.69 -14.94
N GLY A 37 -1.05 2.56 -15.93
CA GLY A 37 -2.12 2.52 -16.94
C GLY A 37 -3.41 3.23 -16.51
N GLU A 38 -4.29 3.47 -17.47
CA GLU A 38 -5.51 4.29 -17.35
C GLU A 38 -6.40 3.93 -16.15
N ALA A 39 -6.54 2.65 -15.85
CA ALA A 39 -7.35 2.20 -14.70
C ALA A 39 -6.86 2.73 -13.34
N LYS A 40 -5.61 3.22 -13.25
CA LYS A 40 -4.99 3.75 -12.04
C LYS A 40 -4.47 5.18 -12.19
N ASP A 41 -5.04 5.92 -13.14
CA ASP A 41 -4.67 7.31 -13.38
C ASP A 41 -4.85 8.21 -12.14
N ASP A 42 -5.84 7.91 -11.30
CA ASP A 42 -6.03 8.59 -10.01
C ASP A 42 -4.79 8.51 -9.09
N LEU A 43 -4.05 7.39 -9.11
CA LEU A 43 -2.82 7.24 -8.34
C LEU A 43 -1.68 8.08 -8.93
N THR A 44 -1.60 8.18 -10.24
CA THR A 44 -0.62 9.00 -10.93
C THR A 44 -0.92 10.48 -10.74
N ARG A 45 -2.19 10.86 -10.82
CA ARG A 45 -2.66 12.24 -10.58
C ARG A 45 -2.32 12.72 -9.17
N LEU A 46 -2.60 11.93 -8.12
CA LEU A 46 -2.21 12.32 -6.76
C LEU A 46 -0.71 12.62 -6.65
N ARG A 47 0.16 11.82 -7.29
CA ARG A 47 1.59 12.10 -7.28
C ARG A 47 1.92 13.42 -7.96
N ARG A 48 1.31 13.70 -9.11
CA ARG A 48 1.48 14.98 -9.83
C ARG A 48 1.01 16.17 -8.99
N ASP A 49 -0.14 16.03 -8.33
CA ASP A 49 -0.71 17.07 -7.47
C ASP A 49 0.21 17.38 -6.28
N LEU A 50 0.78 16.34 -5.65
CA LEU A 50 1.74 16.52 -4.56
C LEU A 50 3.06 17.16 -5.03
N ILE A 51 3.56 16.79 -6.22
CA ILE A 51 4.74 17.43 -6.81
C ILE A 51 4.44 18.90 -7.12
N ALA A 52 3.31 19.20 -7.73
CA ALA A 52 2.92 20.59 -8.05
C ALA A 52 2.72 21.44 -6.80
N ALA A 53 2.20 20.85 -5.70
CA ALA A 53 1.95 21.57 -4.45
C ALA A 53 3.22 21.82 -3.62
N HIS A 54 4.21 20.93 -3.69
CA HIS A 54 5.35 20.92 -2.77
C HIS A 54 6.71 20.98 -3.48
N GLY A 55 6.78 20.69 -4.78
CA GLY A 55 8.01 20.78 -5.56
C GLY A 55 8.49 22.23 -5.69
N ARG A 56 9.80 22.41 -5.71
CA ARG A 56 10.44 23.70 -5.90
C ARG A 56 11.00 23.80 -7.31
N GLU A 57 10.45 24.69 -8.11
CA GLU A 57 10.95 24.91 -9.47
C GLU A 57 12.37 25.49 -9.50
N PRO A 58 13.20 25.16 -10.52
CA PRO A 58 12.85 24.26 -11.62
C PRO A 58 13.00 22.78 -11.24
N TYR A 59 12.01 21.94 -11.59
CA TYR A 59 12.12 20.48 -11.51
C TYR A 59 11.71 19.84 -12.84
N ARG A 60 12.07 18.57 -13.04
CA ARG A 60 11.65 17.77 -14.20
C ARG A 60 10.84 16.54 -13.73
N ILE A 61 9.90 16.12 -14.57
CA ILE A 61 9.19 14.85 -14.38
C ILE A 61 9.58 13.93 -15.54
N VAL A 62 10.08 12.75 -15.22
CA VAL A 62 10.34 11.64 -16.13
C VAL A 62 9.23 10.61 -15.95
N GLU A 63 8.68 10.13 -17.06
CA GLU A 63 7.60 9.14 -17.03
C GLU A 63 8.10 7.82 -17.59
N ALA A 64 7.78 6.74 -16.90
CA ALA A 64 8.04 5.39 -17.35
C ALA A 64 6.77 4.53 -17.19
N ARG A 65 6.58 3.56 -18.06
CA ARG A 65 5.47 2.61 -17.96
C ARG A 65 5.83 1.48 -16.99
N ASP A 66 4.94 1.18 -16.04
CA ASP A 66 5.10 0.02 -15.14
C ASP A 66 5.06 -1.27 -15.98
N PRO A 67 6.06 -2.17 -15.86
CA PRO A 67 6.03 -3.43 -16.58
C PRO A 67 4.81 -4.25 -16.17
N GLU A 68 4.18 -4.89 -17.12
CA GLU A 68 3.04 -5.78 -16.85
C GLU A 68 3.50 -6.98 -16.01
N ARG A 69 2.75 -7.27 -14.96
CA ARG A 69 2.96 -8.46 -14.14
C ARG A 69 1.96 -9.53 -14.53
N ASP A 70 2.44 -10.71 -14.91
CA ASP A 70 1.57 -11.87 -15.06
C ASP A 70 1.09 -12.34 -13.67
N ARG A 71 -0.18 -12.06 -13.39
CA ARG A 71 -0.85 -12.42 -12.13
C ARG A 71 -1.39 -13.85 -12.15
N ALA A 72 -1.46 -14.48 -13.34
CA ALA A 72 -1.95 -15.82 -13.57
C ALA A 72 -0.82 -16.84 -13.68
N ALA A 73 0.45 -16.40 -13.63
CA ALA A 73 1.61 -17.28 -13.75
C ALA A 73 1.57 -18.42 -12.72
N PRO A 74 1.74 -19.67 -13.13
CA PRO A 74 1.80 -20.81 -12.20
C PRO A 74 2.94 -20.69 -11.19
N ALA A 75 4.07 -20.09 -11.60
CA ALA A 75 5.23 -19.81 -10.75
C ALA A 75 5.18 -18.35 -10.25
N TYR A 76 4.30 -18.09 -9.29
CA TYR A 76 4.07 -16.73 -8.78
C TYR A 76 5.34 -16.01 -8.32
N THR A 77 6.24 -16.70 -7.58
CA THR A 77 7.47 -16.10 -7.07
C THR A 77 8.37 -15.64 -8.21
N ALA A 78 8.58 -16.48 -9.22
CA ALA A 78 9.39 -16.13 -10.39
C ALA A 78 8.78 -14.96 -11.18
N ALA A 79 7.44 -14.90 -11.32
CA ALA A 79 6.77 -13.78 -11.99
C ALA A 79 6.89 -12.45 -11.21
N VAL A 80 6.97 -12.52 -9.89
CA VAL A 80 7.22 -11.34 -9.05
C VAL A 80 8.68 -10.89 -9.16
N GLU A 81 9.62 -11.83 -9.17
CA GLU A 81 11.05 -11.56 -9.33
C GLU A 81 11.33 -10.93 -10.70
N ASP A 82 10.83 -11.51 -11.80
CA ASP A 82 10.97 -10.95 -13.14
C ASP A 82 10.37 -9.52 -13.23
N TRP A 83 9.17 -9.33 -12.70
CA TRP A 83 8.55 -8.00 -12.68
C TRP A 83 9.38 -6.99 -11.85
N ARG A 84 9.97 -7.41 -10.71
CA ARG A 84 10.81 -6.57 -9.89
C ARG A 84 12.11 -6.19 -10.61
N SER A 85 12.77 -7.16 -11.27
CA SER A 85 13.99 -6.90 -12.04
C SER A 85 13.74 -5.93 -13.20
N ARG A 86 12.60 -6.04 -13.89
CA ARG A 86 12.23 -5.06 -14.93
C ARG A 86 11.97 -3.67 -14.35
N ARG A 87 11.46 -3.56 -13.13
CA ARG A 87 11.34 -2.27 -12.44
C ARG A 87 12.69 -1.73 -12.00
N ALA A 88 13.60 -2.59 -11.53
CA ALA A 88 14.97 -2.20 -11.22
C ALA A 88 15.66 -1.57 -12.43
N GLN A 89 15.51 -2.14 -13.63
CA GLN A 89 16.04 -1.56 -14.87
C GLN A 89 15.48 -0.15 -15.16
N ILE A 90 14.19 0.09 -14.91
CA ILE A 90 13.60 1.44 -15.06
C ILE A 90 14.26 2.42 -14.07
N TYR A 91 14.45 2.02 -12.83
CA TYR A 91 15.09 2.87 -11.82
C TYR A 91 16.58 3.10 -12.13
N GLU A 92 17.28 2.07 -12.61
CA GLU A 92 18.67 2.17 -13.05
C GLU A 92 18.83 3.15 -14.21
N SER A 93 17.99 3.03 -15.26
CA SER A 93 17.99 3.98 -16.37
C SER A 93 17.69 5.39 -15.91
N PHE A 94 16.71 5.58 -15.02
CA PHE A 94 16.43 6.90 -14.45
C PHE A 94 17.63 7.49 -13.72
N ILE A 95 18.32 6.69 -12.90
CA ILE A 95 19.50 7.13 -12.17
C ILE A 95 20.67 7.42 -13.13
N ALA A 96 20.89 6.53 -14.12
CA ALA A 96 22.00 6.64 -15.04
C ALA A 96 21.85 7.81 -16.03
N ASP A 97 20.67 7.92 -16.66
CA ASP A 97 20.45 8.76 -17.83
C ASP A 97 19.77 10.08 -17.51
N ASP A 98 18.89 10.11 -16.49
CA ASP A 98 18.06 11.28 -16.17
C ASP A 98 18.60 12.12 -15.01
N LEU A 99 19.47 11.57 -14.16
CA LEU A 99 20.11 12.33 -13.07
C LEU A 99 21.54 12.71 -13.46
N ALA A 100 21.86 13.99 -13.36
CA ALA A 100 23.23 14.46 -13.40
C ALA A 100 23.89 14.32 -12.02
N ASP A 101 25.22 14.34 -11.99
CA ASP A 101 25.97 14.37 -10.72
C ASP A 101 25.59 15.59 -9.89
N GLY A 102 25.31 15.34 -8.62
CA GLY A 102 24.85 16.35 -7.67
C GLY A 102 23.34 16.57 -7.66
N GLN A 103 22.59 16.00 -8.60
CA GLN A 103 21.14 16.07 -8.60
C GLN A 103 20.50 15.03 -7.66
N THR A 104 19.30 15.41 -7.19
CA THR A 104 18.44 14.57 -6.36
C THR A 104 17.21 14.12 -7.16
N GLY A 105 17.10 12.82 -7.38
CA GLY A 105 15.90 12.18 -7.92
C GLY A 105 14.90 11.83 -6.82
N ALA A 106 13.61 11.68 -7.16
CA ALA A 106 12.59 11.23 -6.21
C ALA A 106 11.61 10.24 -6.81
N LEU A 107 11.26 9.23 -6.02
CA LEU A 107 10.18 8.27 -6.24
C LEU A 107 9.11 8.49 -5.16
N LEU A 108 7.87 8.79 -5.57
CA LEU A 108 6.74 8.91 -4.66
C LEU A 108 6.05 7.55 -4.52
N VAL A 109 6.20 6.95 -3.33
CA VAL A 109 5.71 5.61 -2.99
C VAL A 109 4.37 5.69 -2.27
N TRP A 110 3.38 4.94 -2.73
CA TRP A 110 2.06 4.88 -2.09
C TRP A 110 2.14 4.25 -0.70
N GLY A 111 1.54 4.87 0.31
CA GLY A 111 1.61 4.45 1.70
C GLY A 111 2.97 4.73 2.32
N ASP A 112 3.60 3.68 2.81
CA ASP A 112 4.92 3.67 3.40
C ASP A 112 5.87 2.74 2.63
N PRO A 113 7.08 3.17 2.26
CA PRO A 113 8.05 2.35 1.52
C PRO A 113 8.48 1.07 2.24
N GLY A 114 8.40 1.02 3.55
CA GLY A 114 8.80 -0.14 4.36
C GLY A 114 7.71 -1.20 4.51
N LEU A 115 6.47 -0.97 3.98
CA LEU A 115 5.36 -1.88 4.22
C LEU A 115 4.75 -2.42 2.90
N TYR A 116 5.10 -3.65 2.53
CA TYR A 116 4.64 -4.35 1.33
C TYR A 116 4.79 -3.53 0.02
N ASP A 117 5.80 -2.70 -0.06
CA ASP A 117 6.27 -2.07 -1.28
C ASP A 117 7.53 -2.78 -1.80
N SER A 118 7.67 -2.86 -3.11
CA SER A 118 8.79 -3.57 -3.74
C SER A 118 9.94 -2.66 -4.18
N THR A 119 9.83 -1.35 -3.95
CA THR A 119 10.81 -0.38 -4.47
C THR A 119 12.17 -0.58 -3.82
N LEU A 120 12.24 -0.77 -2.50
CA LEU A 120 13.51 -1.04 -1.81
C LEU A 120 14.20 -2.29 -2.37
N ALA A 121 13.45 -3.40 -2.49
CA ALA A 121 14.02 -4.62 -3.06
C ALA A 121 14.42 -4.49 -4.54
N ALA A 122 13.80 -3.59 -5.30
CA ALA A 122 14.22 -3.31 -6.66
C ALA A 122 15.49 -2.44 -6.69
N LEU A 123 15.68 -1.52 -5.73
CA LEU A 123 16.92 -0.75 -5.63
C LEU A 123 18.14 -1.60 -5.27
N ASP A 124 17.93 -2.66 -4.48
CA ASP A 124 18.99 -3.62 -4.13
C ASP A 124 19.51 -4.42 -5.35
N GLU A 125 18.78 -4.42 -6.47
CA GLU A 125 19.16 -5.08 -7.73
C GLU A 125 19.93 -4.15 -8.69
N ILE A 126 20.10 -2.86 -8.36
CA ILE A 126 20.75 -1.86 -9.22
C ILE A 126 22.26 -1.87 -8.97
N ASP A 127 23.04 -1.93 -10.06
CA ASP A 127 24.52 -1.95 -10.01
C ASP A 127 25.14 -0.54 -10.19
N ALA A 128 24.34 0.53 -10.25
CA ALA A 128 24.82 1.90 -10.37
C ALA A 128 25.25 2.49 -9.03
N GLU A 129 26.23 3.40 -9.03
CA GLU A 129 26.62 4.16 -7.84
C GLU A 129 25.65 5.33 -7.57
N PHE A 130 24.93 5.25 -6.47
CA PHE A 130 24.05 6.32 -5.98
C PHE A 130 23.85 6.21 -4.46
N GLU A 131 23.46 7.31 -3.85
CA GLU A 131 22.98 7.31 -2.46
C GLU A 131 21.45 7.37 -2.45
N TYR A 132 20.81 6.71 -1.49
CA TYR A 132 19.38 6.87 -1.31
C TYR A 132 18.97 7.11 0.13
N GLU A 133 17.84 7.78 0.30
CA GLU A 133 17.18 8.02 1.58
C GLU A 133 15.72 7.59 1.50
N VAL A 134 15.23 6.98 2.57
CA VAL A 134 13.83 6.57 2.70
C VAL A 134 13.13 7.53 3.63
N VAL A 135 12.10 8.20 3.13
CA VAL A 135 11.22 9.07 3.90
C VAL A 135 9.94 8.31 4.21
N PRO A 136 9.63 8.02 5.48
CA PRO A 136 8.47 7.24 5.86
C PRO A 136 7.15 7.96 5.51
N GLY A 137 6.12 7.16 5.25
CA GLY A 137 4.77 7.65 4.98
C GLY A 137 3.72 7.06 5.93
N ILE A 138 2.52 7.63 5.94
CA ILE A 138 1.39 7.04 6.65
C ILE A 138 0.91 5.81 5.89
N SER A 139 1.09 4.63 6.49
CA SER A 139 0.69 3.37 5.87
C SER A 139 -0.84 3.21 5.82
N SER A 140 -1.34 2.34 4.94
CA SER A 140 -2.76 1.96 4.93
C SER A 140 -3.21 1.33 6.26
N VAL A 141 -2.31 0.70 7.00
CA VAL A 141 -2.60 0.15 8.34
C VAL A 141 -2.91 1.27 9.33
N SER A 142 -2.08 2.32 9.34
CA SER A 142 -2.31 3.49 10.20
C SER A 142 -3.58 4.24 9.81
N ALA A 143 -3.82 4.41 8.50
CA ALA A 143 -5.03 5.04 7.99
C ALA A 143 -6.28 4.23 8.36
N LEU A 144 -6.27 2.90 8.19
CA LEU A 144 -7.37 2.01 8.57
C LEU A 144 -7.76 2.16 10.04
N THR A 145 -6.78 2.05 10.94
CA THR A 145 -7.04 2.11 12.38
C THR A 145 -7.56 3.48 12.82
N ALA A 146 -7.05 4.55 12.24
CA ALA A 146 -7.54 5.91 12.47
C ALA A 146 -8.99 6.08 12.01
N ARG A 147 -9.33 5.58 10.81
CA ARG A 147 -10.69 5.67 10.25
C ARG A 147 -11.71 4.88 11.06
N HIS A 148 -11.35 3.70 11.54
CA HIS A 148 -12.19 2.89 12.43
C HIS A 148 -12.09 3.31 13.91
N ARG A 149 -11.20 4.26 14.27
CA ARG A 149 -11.01 4.73 15.66
C ARG A 149 -10.65 3.60 16.62
N VAL A 150 -9.79 2.68 16.16
CA VAL A 150 -9.32 1.54 16.94
C VAL A 150 -7.80 1.58 17.08
N ALA A 151 -7.29 1.14 18.21
CA ALA A 151 -5.85 0.93 18.36
C ALA A 151 -5.43 -0.31 17.55
N LEU A 152 -4.28 -0.24 16.87
CA LEU A 152 -3.72 -1.39 16.16
C LEU A 152 -3.38 -2.52 17.14
N THR A 153 -2.79 -2.16 18.26
CA THR A 153 -2.30 -3.09 19.28
C THR A 153 -3.17 -3.07 20.52
N ARG A 154 -3.31 -4.21 21.20
CA ARG A 154 -3.83 -4.33 22.56
C ARG A 154 -2.66 -4.50 23.54
N VAL A 155 -2.80 -4.03 24.77
CA VAL A 155 -1.74 -4.11 25.78
C VAL A 155 -1.28 -5.56 25.95
N GLY A 156 0.02 -5.79 25.79
CA GLY A 156 0.63 -7.12 25.93
C GLY A 156 0.25 -8.16 24.86
N ARG A 157 -0.39 -7.75 23.76
CA ARG A 157 -0.77 -8.64 22.68
C ARG A 157 0.02 -8.34 21.41
N PRO A 158 0.53 -9.37 20.71
CA PRO A 158 1.18 -9.19 19.42
C PRO A 158 0.15 -8.88 18.32
N VAL A 159 0.62 -8.18 17.28
CA VAL A 159 -0.10 -8.03 16.01
C VAL A 159 0.69 -8.73 14.92
N HIS A 160 0.02 -9.57 14.15
CA HIS A 160 0.61 -10.20 12.98
C HIS A 160 0.19 -9.43 11.73
N ILE A 161 1.14 -8.92 10.95
CA ILE A 161 0.90 -8.29 9.65
C ILE A 161 1.22 -9.31 8.56
N THR A 162 0.25 -9.62 7.71
CA THR A 162 0.38 -10.69 6.70
C THR A 162 -0.36 -10.33 5.39
N THR A 163 -0.30 -11.25 4.42
CA THR A 163 -1.04 -11.13 3.17
C THR A 163 -2.22 -12.10 3.13
N GLY A 164 -3.23 -11.80 2.30
CA GLY A 164 -4.40 -12.67 2.14
C GLY A 164 -4.02 -14.10 1.75
N ARG A 165 -2.98 -14.29 0.92
CA ARG A 165 -2.50 -15.63 0.55
C ARG A 165 -1.98 -16.41 1.74
N ARG A 166 -1.20 -15.78 2.61
CA ARG A 166 -0.69 -16.45 3.80
C ARG A 166 -1.80 -16.70 4.80
N LEU A 167 -2.73 -15.77 4.96
CA LEU A 167 -3.93 -15.99 5.78
C LEU A 167 -4.72 -17.22 5.30
N ALA A 168 -4.93 -17.36 3.98
CA ALA A 168 -5.64 -18.51 3.41
C ALA A 168 -4.89 -19.84 3.63
N ALA A 169 -3.56 -19.82 3.62
CA ALA A 169 -2.73 -21.03 3.77
C ALA A 169 -2.54 -21.44 5.25
N GLU A 170 -2.38 -20.48 6.14
CA GLU A 170 -1.93 -20.69 7.53
C GLU A 170 -3.04 -20.43 8.57
N GLY A 171 -4.14 -19.79 8.14
CA GLY A 171 -5.17 -19.32 9.06
C GLY A 171 -4.72 -18.11 9.89
N THR A 172 -5.48 -17.81 10.94
CA THR A 172 -5.16 -16.74 11.90
C THR A 172 -4.16 -17.24 12.92
N THR A 173 -2.95 -16.67 12.91
CA THR A 173 -1.84 -17.07 13.79
C THR A 173 -1.73 -16.22 15.06
N ALA A 174 -2.55 -15.18 15.18
CA ALA A 174 -2.62 -14.30 16.34
C ALA A 174 -4.07 -13.82 16.58
N ASP A 175 -4.32 -13.22 17.74
CA ASP A 175 -5.62 -12.61 18.08
C ASP A 175 -5.89 -11.32 17.30
N ASP A 176 -4.84 -10.62 16.90
CA ASP A 176 -4.89 -9.42 16.07
C ASP A 176 -4.07 -9.66 14.80
N VAL A 177 -4.72 -9.66 13.63
CA VAL A 177 -4.07 -9.93 12.34
C VAL A 177 -4.44 -8.84 11.34
N VAL A 178 -3.44 -8.09 10.88
CA VAL A 178 -3.60 -7.16 9.76
C VAL A 178 -3.33 -7.90 8.47
N VAL A 179 -4.21 -7.73 7.51
CA VAL A 179 -4.10 -8.39 6.21
C VAL A 179 -4.12 -7.36 5.09
N MET A 180 -3.13 -7.45 4.23
CA MET A 180 -2.96 -6.65 3.04
C MET A 180 -2.88 -7.53 1.80
N LEU A 181 -3.08 -6.95 0.61
CA LEU A 181 -2.93 -7.66 -0.67
C LEU A 181 -3.80 -8.93 -0.77
N ASP A 182 -5.03 -8.86 -0.27
CA ASP A 182 -5.98 -9.98 -0.31
C ASP A 182 -6.87 -9.94 -1.56
N ALA A 183 -6.52 -10.73 -2.57
CA ALA A 183 -7.33 -10.84 -3.78
C ALA A 183 -8.57 -11.75 -3.61
N ALA A 184 -8.58 -12.61 -2.60
CA ALA A 184 -9.53 -13.72 -2.46
C ALA A 184 -10.58 -13.54 -1.36
N CYS A 185 -10.54 -12.44 -0.59
CA CYS A 185 -11.36 -12.25 0.61
C CYS A 185 -11.12 -13.36 1.65
N SER A 186 -9.86 -13.64 1.94
CA SER A 186 -9.40 -14.74 2.80
C SER A 186 -9.92 -14.64 4.24
N PHE A 187 -10.40 -13.47 4.66
CA PHE A 187 -11.06 -13.26 5.96
C PHE A 187 -12.28 -14.18 6.16
N THR A 188 -12.91 -14.67 5.10
CA THR A 188 -14.06 -15.60 5.21
C THR A 188 -13.72 -16.92 5.87
N GLY A 189 -12.44 -17.28 5.93
CA GLY A 189 -11.93 -18.46 6.64
C GLY A 189 -11.38 -18.18 8.04
N ALA A 190 -11.54 -16.96 8.57
CA ALA A 190 -10.92 -16.58 9.84
C ALA A 190 -11.56 -17.19 11.08
N GLY A 191 -12.81 -17.70 10.98
CA GLY A 191 -13.58 -18.23 12.10
C GLY A 191 -14.61 -17.25 12.65
N ASP A 192 -15.52 -17.77 13.46
CA ASP A 192 -16.73 -17.04 13.91
C ASP A 192 -16.45 -16.08 15.06
N ASP A 193 -15.28 -16.12 15.64
CA ASP A 193 -14.88 -15.32 16.80
C ASP A 193 -14.07 -14.08 16.43
N PHE A 194 -13.99 -13.74 15.14
CA PHE A 194 -13.30 -12.55 14.69
C PHE A 194 -14.25 -11.39 14.32
N HIS A 195 -13.90 -10.21 14.79
CA HIS A 195 -14.39 -8.94 14.28
C HIS A 195 -13.45 -8.42 13.21
N ILE A 196 -13.97 -7.92 12.12
CA ILE A 196 -13.20 -7.32 11.02
C ILE A 196 -13.40 -5.81 10.98
N TYR A 197 -12.31 -5.09 10.79
CA TYR A 197 -12.26 -3.68 10.42
C TYR A 197 -11.69 -3.59 9.02
N TRP A 198 -12.55 -3.43 8.02
CA TRP A 198 -12.16 -3.46 6.61
C TRP A 198 -12.25 -2.08 6.00
N GLY A 199 -11.25 -1.72 5.19
CA GLY A 199 -11.22 -0.47 4.44
C GLY A 199 -10.69 -0.67 3.03
N ALA A 200 -11.33 -0.04 2.05
CA ALA A 200 -10.86 0.05 0.68
C ALA A 200 -10.66 1.50 0.27
N TYR A 201 -9.69 1.76 -0.61
CA TYR A 201 -9.34 3.09 -1.11
C TYR A 201 -9.14 4.12 0.01
N LEU A 202 -8.53 3.70 1.11
CA LEU A 202 -8.33 4.51 2.31
C LEU A 202 -7.75 5.89 1.99
N GLY A 203 -8.37 6.93 2.54
CA GLY A 203 -7.95 8.32 2.35
C GLY A 203 -8.31 8.94 1.00
N THR A 204 -8.92 8.18 0.08
CA THR A 204 -9.40 8.73 -1.21
C THR A 204 -10.88 9.11 -1.14
N PRO A 205 -11.41 9.89 -2.09
CA PRO A 205 -12.85 10.16 -2.16
C PRO A 205 -13.74 8.90 -2.34
N ASP A 206 -13.15 7.79 -2.80
CA ASP A 206 -13.84 6.50 -2.98
C ASP A 206 -13.75 5.59 -1.75
N GLU A 207 -13.31 6.10 -0.60
CA GLU A 207 -13.13 5.31 0.62
C GLU A 207 -14.40 4.55 1.02
N ILE A 208 -14.24 3.28 1.33
CA ILE A 208 -15.30 2.41 1.84
C ILE A 208 -14.82 1.78 3.15
N LEU A 209 -15.62 1.90 4.20
CA LEU A 209 -15.34 1.32 5.51
C LEU A 209 -16.47 0.39 5.92
N ILE A 210 -16.15 -0.82 6.35
CA ILE A 210 -17.11 -1.79 6.91
C ILE A 210 -16.48 -2.45 8.11
N GLU A 211 -17.23 -2.55 9.21
CA GLU A 211 -16.80 -3.27 10.42
C GLU A 211 -17.92 -4.13 10.97
N GLY A 212 -17.58 -5.13 11.76
CA GLY A 212 -18.51 -6.03 12.43
C GLY A 212 -17.95 -7.44 12.60
N PRO A 213 -18.72 -8.34 13.23
CA PRO A 213 -18.40 -9.77 13.22
C PRO A 213 -18.24 -10.27 11.78
N VAL A 214 -17.19 -11.05 11.52
CA VAL A 214 -16.91 -11.57 10.17
C VAL A 214 -18.14 -12.29 9.59
N THR A 215 -18.81 -13.09 10.39
CA THR A 215 -20.02 -13.85 10.00
C THR A 215 -21.17 -12.98 9.52
N GLU A 216 -21.29 -11.77 10.04
CA GLU A 216 -22.36 -10.83 9.69
C GLU A 216 -22.02 -9.94 8.49
N VAL A 217 -20.76 -9.50 8.38
CA VAL A 217 -20.38 -8.48 7.40
C VAL A 217 -19.66 -9.02 6.17
N ALA A 218 -19.19 -10.26 6.16
CA ALA A 218 -18.45 -10.84 5.05
C ALA A 218 -19.16 -10.74 3.69
N GLY A 219 -20.49 -10.95 3.67
CA GLY A 219 -21.30 -10.80 2.47
C GLY A 219 -21.31 -9.35 1.95
N ARG A 220 -21.44 -8.38 2.84
CA ARG A 220 -21.42 -6.94 2.51
C ARG A 220 -20.06 -6.52 1.97
N ILE A 221 -18.97 -6.97 2.61
CA ILE A 221 -17.61 -6.65 2.17
C ILE A 221 -17.36 -7.19 0.76
N ARG A 222 -17.72 -8.47 0.50
CA ARG A 222 -17.57 -9.07 -0.84
C ARG A 222 -18.36 -8.31 -1.91
N ALA A 223 -19.59 -7.92 -1.62
CA ALA A 223 -20.43 -7.15 -2.54
C ALA A 223 -19.83 -5.77 -2.83
N ALA A 224 -19.51 -5.00 -1.78
CA ALA A 224 -18.89 -3.68 -1.90
C ALA A 224 -17.56 -3.74 -2.68
N ARG A 225 -16.74 -4.76 -2.40
CA ARG A 225 -15.47 -4.98 -3.09
C ARG A 225 -15.65 -5.28 -4.58
N ALA A 226 -16.62 -6.12 -4.93
CA ALA A 226 -16.91 -6.47 -6.32
C ALA A 226 -17.43 -5.26 -7.11
N GLU A 227 -18.36 -4.50 -6.54
CA GLU A 227 -18.89 -3.28 -7.13
C GLU A 227 -17.80 -2.21 -7.34
N ALA A 228 -17.01 -1.94 -6.30
CA ALA A 228 -15.93 -0.97 -6.38
C ALA A 228 -14.88 -1.35 -7.43
N ARG A 229 -14.52 -2.63 -7.51
CA ARG A 229 -13.60 -3.14 -8.53
C ARG A 229 -14.19 -3.05 -9.95
N ALA A 230 -15.47 -3.35 -10.12
CA ALA A 230 -16.15 -3.22 -11.42
C ALA A 230 -16.16 -1.76 -11.90
N ARG A 231 -16.40 -0.80 -10.98
CA ARG A 231 -16.43 0.62 -11.28
C ARG A 231 -15.05 1.20 -11.63
N LYS A 232 -14.00 0.83 -10.87
CA LYS A 232 -12.66 1.43 -10.99
C LYS A 232 -11.65 0.57 -11.77
N GLY A 233 -11.96 -0.68 -12.10
CA GLY A 233 -11.02 -1.61 -12.74
C GLY A 233 -9.98 -2.22 -11.79
N TRP A 234 -9.85 -1.71 -10.57
CA TRP A 234 -8.91 -2.19 -9.55
C TRP A 234 -9.48 -2.02 -8.14
N ILE A 235 -8.89 -2.68 -7.16
CA ILE A 235 -9.18 -2.45 -5.74
C ILE A 235 -7.90 -2.55 -4.93
N MET A 236 -7.81 -1.73 -3.90
CA MET A 236 -6.79 -1.78 -2.86
C MET A 236 -7.49 -1.71 -1.51
N ASP A 237 -7.43 -2.80 -0.78
CA ASP A 237 -8.06 -2.96 0.52
C ASP A 237 -7.09 -3.50 1.56
N THR A 238 -7.35 -3.14 2.80
CA THR A 238 -6.61 -3.57 3.99
C THR A 238 -7.63 -3.81 5.10
N TYR A 239 -7.39 -4.79 5.97
CA TYR A 239 -8.26 -5.04 7.10
C TYR A 239 -7.51 -5.55 8.32
N LEU A 240 -8.09 -5.29 9.49
CA LEU A 240 -7.68 -5.85 10.77
C LEU A 240 -8.73 -6.89 11.19
N LEU A 241 -8.30 -8.13 11.40
CA LEU A 241 -9.06 -9.15 12.11
C LEU A 241 -8.69 -9.09 13.58
N ARG A 242 -9.68 -9.02 14.44
CA ARG A 242 -9.50 -8.99 15.88
C ARG A 242 -10.36 -10.06 16.55
N ARG A 243 -9.74 -10.95 17.28
CA ARG A 243 -10.48 -11.96 18.04
C ARG A 243 -11.28 -11.31 19.17
N ALA A 244 -12.57 -11.60 19.21
CA ALA A 244 -13.46 -11.15 20.28
C ALA A 244 -13.01 -11.71 21.65
N PRO A 245 -13.15 -10.96 22.74
CA PRO A 245 -12.90 -11.49 24.08
C PRO A 245 -13.79 -12.70 24.37
N ALA A 246 -13.25 -13.69 25.07
CA ALA A 246 -13.95 -14.96 25.37
C ALA A 246 -15.27 -14.78 26.19
N GLY A 247 -15.60 -13.57 26.62
CA GLY A 247 -16.80 -13.24 27.42
C GLY A 247 -17.99 -12.67 26.66
N ASP A 248 -17.83 -12.29 25.40
CA ASP A 248 -18.88 -11.55 24.66
C ASP A 248 -19.86 -12.47 23.88
N ARG A 249 -19.74 -13.78 24.06
CA ARG A 249 -20.62 -14.79 23.44
C ARG A 249 -22.01 -14.93 24.09
N ARG A 250 -22.41 -14.01 24.98
CA ARG A 250 -23.71 -14.07 25.65
C ARG A 250 -24.68 -12.99 25.17
N GLY A 251 -25.09 -13.07 23.90
CA GLY A 251 -26.04 -12.09 23.36
C GLY A 251 -27.04 -12.60 22.33
N THR A 252 -27.14 -13.93 22.08
CA THR A 252 -28.13 -14.46 21.11
C THR A 252 -28.77 -15.77 21.57
N GLN A 253 -29.12 -15.86 22.86
CA GLN A 253 -30.11 -16.85 23.32
C GLN A 253 -31.02 -16.16 24.34
N ASN A 254 -32.09 -15.54 23.85
CA ASN A 254 -33.41 -15.44 24.47
C ASN A 254 -34.24 -14.33 23.79
N GLY A 255 -35.28 -14.76 23.09
CA GLY A 255 -36.35 -13.90 22.59
C GLY A 255 -36.96 -14.44 21.31
#